data_b999a7bc87a20a1c36db13e52f8e2821
#
_entry.id   b999a7bc87a20a1c36db13e52f8e2821
#
_cell.length_a   1.000
_cell.length_b   1.000
_cell.length_c   1.000
_cell.angle_alpha   90.00
_cell.angle_beta   90.00
_cell.angle_gamma   90.00
#
_symmetry.space_group_name_H-M   'P 1'
#
loop_
_entity.id
_entity.type
_entity.pdbx_description
1 polymer ?
#
loop_
_entity_poly.entity_id
_entity_poly.type
_entity_poly.pdbx_seq_one_letter_code
_entity_poly.pdbx_strand_id
1 'polypeptide(L)'
;MNYGQEFKEFAIKDQGINSMYIDKLISNVTPYIMEERQLNITQMDVFSRLMMDRIIFLGSAVDDYVANIIQAQLLFLESSDSSKDISIYINSPGGGVYAGLGIYDTMQFIKPDVATICTGMAASMAAVLMXAGAKGKRSALPHSRIMIHQPLGGAQGQASDIEITAREIMKLKGELYDIIAKHSGQTVEKVHDDSDRDYWMKADEAKKYGMIDEILVRK
;
A
#
# COMPACT_ATOMS: atom_id res chain seq x y z
N MET A 1 11.16 -13.44 20.76
CA MET A 1 10.51 -12.12 20.70
C MET A 1 9.12 -12.28 20.11
N ASN A 2 8.13 -11.62 20.69
CA ASN A 2 6.75 -11.69 20.19
C ASN A 2 6.47 -10.44 19.33
N TYR A 3 6.90 -10.51 18.09
CA TYR A 3 6.83 -9.36 17.17
C TYR A 3 5.41 -8.82 16.97
N GLY A 4 4.40 -9.69 17.04
CA GLY A 4 3.00 -9.24 16.93
C GLY A 4 2.59 -8.38 18.11
N GLN A 5 2.96 -8.78 19.31
CA GLN A 5 2.70 -8.01 20.52
C GLN A 5 3.56 -6.74 20.56
N GLU A 6 4.83 -6.86 20.18
CA GLU A 6 5.74 -5.71 20.09
C GLU A 6 5.21 -4.68 19.07
N PHE A 7 4.75 -5.15 17.92
CA PHE A 7 4.13 -4.28 16.91
C PHE A 7 2.86 -3.61 17.46
N LYS A 8 2.00 -4.38 18.12
CA LYS A 8 0.77 -3.83 18.71
C LYS A 8 1.10 -2.74 19.74
N GLU A 9 2.09 -2.99 20.59
CA GLU A 9 2.53 -2.00 21.58
C GLU A 9 3.11 -0.75 20.91
N PHE A 10 3.95 -0.92 19.91
CA PHE A 10 4.52 0.18 19.13
C PHE A 10 3.41 1.01 18.47
N ALA A 11 2.46 0.35 17.81
CA ALA A 11 1.38 1.03 17.13
C ALA A 11 0.50 1.85 18.11
N ILE A 12 0.23 1.28 19.28
CA ILE A 12 -0.62 1.94 20.28
C ILE A 12 0.16 3.04 21.04
N LYS A 13 1.33 2.70 21.55
CA LYS A 13 2.07 3.59 22.48
C LYS A 13 2.83 4.68 21.73
N ASP A 14 3.49 4.32 20.63
CA ASP A 14 4.40 5.24 19.95
C ASP A 14 3.73 5.97 18.78
N GLN A 15 2.77 5.33 18.11
CA GLN A 15 2.07 5.95 16.97
C GLN A 15 0.64 6.38 17.31
N GLY A 16 0.16 6.12 18.53
CA GLY A 16 -1.14 6.59 19.00
C GLY A 16 -2.34 5.94 18.31
N ILE A 17 -2.17 4.81 17.65
CA ILE A 17 -3.26 4.13 16.95
C ILE A 17 -4.18 3.48 18.00
N ASN A 18 -5.50 3.70 17.87
CA ASN A 18 -6.47 3.15 18.80
C ASN A 18 -6.43 1.62 18.80
N SER A 19 -6.27 1.03 19.99
CA SER A 19 -6.17 -0.42 20.18
C SER A 19 -7.34 -1.20 19.58
N MET A 20 -8.57 -0.66 19.68
CA MET A 20 -9.76 -1.30 19.10
C MET A 20 -9.64 -1.50 17.60
N TYR A 21 -8.95 -0.59 16.94
CA TYR A 21 -8.75 -0.65 15.50
C TYR A 21 -7.75 -1.75 15.12
N ILE A 22 -6.67 -1.85 15.85
CA ILE A 22 -5.68 -2.90 15.64
C ILE A 22 -6.30 -4.27 15.93
N ASP A 23 -7.04 -4.37 17.04
CA ASP A 23 -7.71 -5.63 17.41
C ASP A 23 -8.76 -6.02 16.37
N LYS A 24 -9.52 -5.07 15.84
CA LYS A 24 -10.53 -5.32 14.82
C LYS A 24 -9.90 -5.79 13.50
N LEU A 25 -8.77 -5.19 13.12
CA LEU A 25 -8.04 -5.60 11.93
C LEU A 25 -7.49 -7.02 12.07
N ILE A 26 -7.01 -7.34 13.26
CA ILE A 26 -6.42 -8.66 13.56
C ILE A 26 -7.53 -9.71 13.74
N SER A 27 -8.68 -9.35 14.35
CA SER A 27 -9.68 -10.32 14.78
C SER A 27 -10.72 -10.71 13.72
N ASN A 28 -10.94 -9.89 12.70
CA ASN A 28 -12.10 -10.10 11.83
C ASN A 28 -11.96 -11.23 10.80
N VAL A 29 -10.78 -11.65 10.41
CA VAL A 29 -10.60 -12.81 9.49
C VAL A 29 -9.21 -13.44 9.62
N THR A 30 -8.52 -13.21 10.71
CA THR A 30 -7.11 -13.64 10.81
C THR A 30 -7.03 -15.04 11.42
N PRO A 31 -6.61 -16.04 10.67
CA PRO A 31 -6.37 -17.36 11.27
C PRO A 31 -5.16 -17.31 12.20
N TYR A 32 -5.27 -18.04 13.31
CA TYR A 32 -4.17 -18.17 14.25
C TYR A 32 -3.31 -19.37 13.89
N ILE A 33 -2.02 -19.25 14.10
CA ILE A 33 -1.08 -20.36 13.96
C ILE A 33 -0.43 -20.67 15.31
N MET A 34 -0.03 -21.92 15.48
CA MET A 34 0.76 -22.37 16.64
C MET A 34 2.16 -22.62 16.14
N GLU A 35 3.13 -21.86 16.64
CA GLU A 35 4.53 -22.05 16.28
C GLU A 35 5.33 -22.49 17.50
N GLU A 36 5.97 -23.64 17.39
CA GLU A 36 6.85 -24.14 18.43
C GLU A 36 8.27 -23.65 18.19
N ARG A 37 8.78 -22.93 19.15
CA ARG A 37 10.17 -22.46 19.15
C ARG A 37 10.83 -22.85 20.46
N GLN A 38 11.81 -23.74 20.40
CA GLN A 38 12.66 -24.15 21.54
C GLN A 38 12.00 -23.97 22.92
N LEU A 39 11.11 -24.88 23.29
CA LEU A 39 10.45 -24.97 24.60
C LEU A 39 9.22 -24.05 24.82
N ASN A 40 8.87 -23.20 23.85
CA ASN A 40 7.68 -22.35 24.00
C ASN A 40 6.77 -22.45 22.77
N ILE A 41 5.50 -22.71 23.02
CA ILE A 41 4.46 -22.63 21.98
C ILE A 41 3.85 -21.24 22.07
N THR A 42 3.95 -20.47 20.99
CA THR A 42 3.39 -19.12 20.92
C THR A 42 2.25 -19.10 19.92
N GLN A 43 1.09 -18.67 20.37
CA GLN A 43 -0.04 -18.42 19.47
C GLN A 43 0.09 -17.00 18.93
N MET A 44 0.03 -16.86 17.61
CA MET A 44 0.05 -15.55 16.97
C MET A 44 -0.82 -15.57 15.72
N ASP A 45 -1.33 -14.42 15.29
CA ASP A 45 -2.07 -14.34 14.06
C ASP A 45 -1.12 -14.41 12.85
N VAL A 46 -1.67 -14.80 11.71
CA VAL A 46 -0.86 -15.06 10.51
C VAL A 46 -0.17 -13.77 10.00
N PHE A 47 -0.80 -12.61 10.13
CA PHE A 47 -0.20 -11.35 9.67
C PHE A 47 0.99 -10.96 10.55
N SER A 48 0.87 -11.15 11.87
CA SER A 48 2.00 -10.95 12.79
C SER A 48 3.15 -11.89 12.46
N ARG A 49 2.84 -13.15 12.13
CA ARG A 49 3.89 -14.11 11.75
C ARG A 49 4.60 -13.69 10.45
N LEU A 50 3.83 -13.26 9.45
CA LEU A 50 4.40 -12.79 8.17
C LEU A 50 5.23 -11.52 8.37
N MET A 51 4.81 -10.63 9.28
CA MET A 51 5.56 -9.41 9.58
C MET A 51 6.95 -9.71 10.16
N MET A 52 7.12 -10.87 10.86
CA MET A 52 8.46 -11.32 11.28
C MET A 52 9.38 -11.57 10.08
N ASP A 53 8.81 -11.93 8.94
CA ASP A 53 9.55 -12.10 7.68
C ASP A 53 9.48 -10.81 6.81
N ARG A 54 9.10 -9.69 7.43
CA ARG A 54 9.04 -8.35 6.84
C ARG A 54 8.02 -8.26 5.69
N ILE A 55 6.90 -8.99 5.84
CA ILE A 55 5.81 -9.03 4.87
C ILE A 55 4.60 -8.31 5.45
N ILE A 56 4.10 -7.32 4.70
CA ILE A 56 2.89 -6.54 5.02
C ILE A 56 1.83 -6.87 3.97
N PHE A 57 0.56 -6.90 4.37
CA PHE A 57 -0.56 -7.09 3.45
C PHE A 57 -1.41 -5.82 3.36
N LEU A 58 -1.59 -5.31 2.14
CA LEU A 58 -2.61 -4.33 1.81
C LEU A 58 -3.72 -5.09 1.07
N GLY A 59 -4.64 -5.67 1.84
CA GLY A 59 -5.69 -6.55 1.34
C GLY A 59 -7.11 -5.97 1.41
N SER A 60 -7.23 -4.65 1.53
CA SER A 60 -8.53 -3.98 1.68
C SER A 60 -8.50 -2.61 1.02
N ALA A 61 -9.62 -1.88 1.10
CA ALA A 61 -9.65 -0.49 0.66
C ALA A 61 -8.71 0.36 1.53
N VAL A 62 -8.13 1.39 0.93
CA VAL A 62 -7.21 2.32 1.61
C VAL A 62 -8.04 3.42 2.27
N ASP A 63 -8.11 3.37 3.59
CA ASP A 63 -8.70 4.44 4.41
C ASP A 63 -7.66 4.90 5.44
N ASP A 64 -7.98 5.90 6.23
CA ASP A 64 -7.07 6.46 7.24
C ASP A 64 -6.58 5.41 8.23
N TYR A 65 -7.42 4.46 8.52
CA TYR A 65 -7.21 3.39 9.46
C TYR A 65 -6.16 2.39 8.94
N VAL A 66 -6.40 1.87 7.73
CA VAL A 66 -5.46 0.96 7.04
C VAL A 66 -4.13 1.68 6.83
N ALA A 67 -4.17 2.95 6.43
CA ALA A 67 -2.96 3.73 6.20
C ALA A 67 -2.11 3.87 7.47
N ASN A 68 -2.75 4.20 8.60
CA ASN A 68 -2.01 4.33 9.86
C ASN A 68 -1.33 3.02 10.27
N ILE A 69 -2.01 1.88 10.04
CA ILE A 69 -1.44 0.57 10.37
C ILE A 69 -0.22 0.28 9.47
N ILE A 70 -0.36 0.48 8.16
CA ILE A 70 0.73 0.19 7.22
C ILE A 70 1.93 1.11 7.50
N GLN A 71 1.69 2.39 7.74
CA GLN A 71 2.75 3.33 8.09
C GLN A 71 3.47 2.89 9.37
N ALA A 72 2.70 2.50 10.42
CA ALA A 72 3.29 2.02 11.67
C ALA A 72 4.10 0.74 11.45
N GLN A 73 3.62 -0.18 10.60
CA GLN A 73 4.37 -1.40 10.27
C GLN A 73 5.67 -1.08 9.55
N LEU A 74 5.63 -0.15 8.58
CA LEU A 74 6.83 0.28 7.84
C LEU A 74 7.87 0.87 8.79
N LEU A 75 7.46 1.78 9.67
CA LEU A 75 8.36 2.43 10.65
C LEU A 75 8.91 1.41 11.65
N PHE A 76 8.08 0.48 12.11
CA PHE A 76 8.51 -0.59 13.01
C PHE A 76 9.56 -1.48 12.36
N LEU A 77 9.32 -1.89 11.11
CA LEU A 77 10.26 -2.76 10.40
C LEU A 77 11.57 -2.03 10.12
N GLU A 78 11.54 -0.75 9.77
CA GLU A 78 12.75 0.05 9.65
C GLU A 78 13.52 0.10 10.97
N SER A 79 12.84 0.35 12.08
CA SER A 79 13.49 0.42 13.39
C SER A 79 14.11 -0.92 13.81
N SER A 80 13.51 -2.04 13.36
CA SER A 80 14.00 -3.39 13.67
C SER A 80 15.27 -3.75 12.88
N ASP A 81 15.30 -3.42 11.59
CA ASP A 81 16.48 -3.65 10.74
C ASP A 81 16.36 -2.79 9.48
N SER A 82 17.08 -1.70 9.43
CA SER A 82 17.02 -0.75 8.31
C SER A 82 17.79 -1.21 7.07
N SER A 83 18.45 -2.37 7.13
CA SER A 83 19.26 -2.87 6.00
C SER A 83 18.54 -3.89 5.12
N LYS A 84 17.38 -4.37 5.55
CA LYS A 84 16.64 -5.43 4.84
C LYS A 84 15.37 -4.87 4.21
N ASP A 85 15.06 -5.37 3.02
CA ASP A 85 13.85 -4.99 2.28
C ASP A 85 12.58 -5.31 3.08
N ILE A 86 11.52 -4.59 2.76
CA ILE A 86 10.15 -4.83 3.24
C ILE A 86 9.30 -5.19 2.02
N SER A 87 8.45 -6.21 2.13
CA SER A 87 7.57 -6.63 1.04
C SER A 87 6.12 -6.28 1.35
N ILE A 88 5.44 -5.57 0.45
CA ILE A 88 4.00 -5.30 0.57
C ILE A 88 3.26 -6.11 -0.49
N TYR A 89 2.41 -7.03 -0.05
CA TYR A 89 1.50 -7.78 -0.91
C TYR A 89 0.21 -6.99 -1.04
N ILE A 90 -0.19 -6.71 -2.29
CA ILE A 90 -1.29 -5.79 -2.59
C ILE A 90 -2.43 -6.52 -3.30
N ASN A 91 -3.64 -6.43 -2.71
CA ASN A 91 -4.89 -6.86 -3.31
C ASN A 91 -5.97 -5.86 -2.86
N SER A 92 -6.01 -4.71 -3.52
CA SER A 92 -6.78 -3.56 -3.02
C SER A 92 -7.43 -2.79 -4.17
N PRO A 93 -8.69 -2.35 -3.99
CA PRO A 93 -9.35 -1.48 -4.97
C PRO A 93 -8.88 -0.02 -4.89
N GLY A 94 -7.94 0.31 -3.98
CA GLY A 94 -7.57 1.69 -3.73
C GLY A 94 -8.44 2.33 -2.67
N GLY A 95 -8.58 3.64 -2.68
CA GLY A 95 -9.36 4.35 -1.65
C GLY A 95 -8.93 5.79 -1.47
N GLY A 96 -8.88 6.27 -0.23
CA GLY A 96 -8.62 7.65 0.11
C GLY A 96 -7.26 8.15 -0.38
N VAL A 97 -7.26 9.27 -1.09
CA VAL A 97 -6.01 9.80 -1.68
C VAL A 97 -5.04 10.22 -0.57
N TYR A 98 -5.48 10.99 0.41
CA TYR A 98 -4.59 11.43 1.49
C TYR A 98 -4.04 10.25 2.30
N ALA A 99 -4.91 9.28 2.59
CA ALA A 99 -4.50 8.05 3.28
C ALA A 99 -3.39 7.31 2.50
N GLY A 100 -3.61 7.20 1.19
CA GLY A 100 -2.63 6.57 0.31
C GLY A 100 -1.33 7.36 0.16
N LEU A 101 -1.41 8.70 0.09
CA LEU A 101 -0.21 9.55 0.02
C LEU A 101 0.62 9.41 1.31
N GLY A 102 -0.03 9.25 2.46
CA GLY A 102 0.69 8.97 3.72
C GLY A 102 1.49 7.68 3.65
N ILE A 103 0.89 6.62 3.09
CA ILE A 103 1.64 5.35 2.87
C ILE A 103 2.77 5.58 1.86
N TYR A 104 2.47 6.24 0.73
CA TYR A 104 3.45 6.52 -0.33
C TYR A 104 4.67 7.25 0.24
N ASP A 105 4.43 8.35 0.94
CA ASP A 105 5.52 9.15 1.50
C ASP A 105 6.34 8.34 2.51
N THR A 106 5.66 7.52 3.34
CA THR A 106 6.37 6.66 4.30
C THR A 106 7.25 5.64 3.56
N MET A 107 6.73 5.02 2.48
CA MET A 107 7.53 4.09 1.66
C MET A 107 8.77 4.77 1.07
N GLN A 108 8.65 6.05 0.68
CA GLN A 108 9.79 6.80 0.10
C GLN A 108 10.74 7.33 1.17
N PHE A 109 10.26 7.54 2.39
CA PHE A 109 11.00 8.15 3.49
C PHE A 109 11.93 7.15 4.19
N ILE A 110 11.45 5.92 4.40
CA ILE A 110 12.20 4.91 5.16
C ILE A 110 13.43 4.43 4.37
N LYS A 111 14.46 3.97 5.09
CA LYS A 111 15.70 3.52 4.49
C LYS A 111 15.60 2.18 3.75
N PRO A 112 14.84 1.17 4.25
CA PRO A 112 14.70 -0.10 3.52
C PRO A 112 14.03 0.09 2.16
N ASP A 113 14.48 -0.64 1.15
CA ASP A 113 13.71 -0.75 -0.09
C ASP A 113 12.38 -1.44 0.18
N VAL A 114 11.31 -0.90 -0.41
CA VAL A 114 9.99 -1.52 -0.33
C VAL A 114 9.69 -2.25 -1.63
N ALA A 115 9.61 -3.58 -1.57
CA ALA A 115 9.18 -4.40 -2.70
C ALA A 115 7.66 -4.49 -2.69
N THR A 116 7.03 -4.44 -3.88
CA THR A 116 5.57 -4.52 -4.00
C THR A 116 5.17 -5.70 -4.88
N ILE A 117 4.15 -6.44 -4.44
CA ILE A 117 3.68 -7.64 -5.14
C ILE A 117 2.15 -7.59 -5.29
N CYS A 118 1.66 -7.43 -6.50
CA CYS A 118 0.21 -7.48 -6.76
C CYS A 118 -0.27 -8.93 -6.85
N THR A 119 -1.23 -9.32 -5.99
CA THR A 119 -1.72 -10.70 -5.92
C THR A 119 -3.14 -10.90 -6.45
N GLY A 120 -3.88 -9.87 -6.70
CA GLY A 120 -5.24 -9.94 -7.26
C GLY A 120 -5.46 -8.69 -8.08
N MET A 121 -5.63 -7.57 -7.39
CA MET A 121 -5.68 -6.30 -8.10
C MET A 121 -4.99 -5.19 -7.30
N ALA A 122 -4.50 -4.21 -8.03
CA ALA A 122 -4.05 -2.95 -7.47
C ALA A 122 -4.72 -1.86 -8.31
N ALA A 123 -5.77 -1.26 -7.78
CA ALA A 123 -6.57 -0.29 -8.53
C ALA A 123 -6.53 1.08 -7.86
N SER A 124 -6.61 2.14 -8.67
CA SER A 124 -6.73 3.51 -8.17
C SER A 124 -5.53 3.84 -7.24
N MET A 125 -5.77 4.31 -6.02
CA MET A 125 -4.68 4.63 -5.09
C MET A 125 -3.76 3.43 -4.82
N ALA A 126 -4.28 2.20 -4.85
CA ALA A 126 -3.43 1.01 -4.69
C ALA A 126 -2.48 0.80 -5.89
N ALA A 127 -2.86 1.23 -7.09
CA ALA A 127 -1.96 1.20 -8.25
C ALA A 127 -0.81 2.21 -8.06
N VAL A 128 -1.09 3.35 -7.45
CA VAL A 128 -0.06 4.33 -7.09
C VAL A 128 0.92 3.72 -6.08
N LEU A 129 0.41 3.03 -5.07
CA LEU A 129 1.27 2.35 -4.09
C LEU A 129 2.05 1.20 -4.73
N MET A 130 1.46 0.50 -5.69
CA MET A 130 2.16 -0.53 -6.47
C MET A 130 3.35 0.06 -7.25
N UNK A 131 3.16 1.23 -7.83
CA UNK A 131 4.02 1.78 -8.49
C UNK A 131 5.00 2.31 -7.81
N ALA A 132 4.88 2.53 -6.54
CA ALA A 132 5.80 3.25 -5.67
C ALA A 132 6.92 2.38 -5.07
N GLY A 133 6.86 1.12 -5.28
CA GLY A 133 7.90 0.17 -4.85
C GLY A 133 9.26 0.48 -5.46
N ALA A 134 10.32 0.01 -4.81
CA ALA A 134 11.69 0.21 -5.28
C ALA A 134 11.86 -0.35 -6.70
N LYS A 135 12.55 0.39 -7.54
CA LYS A 135 12.77 -0.01 -8.95
C LYS A 135 13.47 -1.36 -9.02
N GLY A 136 12.93 -2.26 -9.83
CA GLY A 136 13.40 -3.63 -9.95
C GLY A 136 12.78 -4.60 -8.95
N LYS A 137 11.93 -4.09 -8.02
CA LYS A 137 11.32 -4.90 -6.94
C LYS A 137 9.80 -4.81 -6.95
N ARG A 138 9.20 -4.40 -8.09
CA ARG A 138 7.75 -4.29 -8.26
C ARG A 138 7.27 -5.47 -9.12
N SER A 139 6.39 -6.30 -8.57
CA SER A 139 6.02 -7.56 -9.22
C SER A 139 4.50 -7.78 -9.20
N ALA A 140 4.02 -8.64 -10.09
CA ALA A 140 2.62 -9.07 -10.08
C ALA A 140 2.52 -10.54 -10.40
N LEU A 141 1.49 -11.19 -9.87
CA LEU A 141 1.14 -12.56 -10.29
C LEU A 141 0.49 -12.53 -11.69
N PRO A 142 0.55 -13.63 -12.46
CA PRO A 142 0.15 -13.60 -13.88
C PRO A 142 -1.27 -13.14 -14.17
N HIS A 143 -2.19 -13.39 -13.25
CA HIS A 143 -3.61 -13.04 -13.44
C HIS A 143 -4.01 -11.73 -12.74
N SER A 144 -3.07 -11.04 -12.13
CA SER A 144 -3.34 -9.76 -11.45
C SER A 144 -3.76 -8.68 -12.44
N ARG A 145 -4.47 -7.69 -11.91
CA ARG A 145 -4.91 -6.51 -12.65
C ARG A 145 -4.41 -5.25 -11.97
N ILE A 146 -3.96 -4.31 -12.76
CA ILE A 146 -3.57 -2.99 -12.27
C ILE A 146 -4.43 -1.97 -13.01
N MET A 147 -5.00 -1.00 -12.29
CA MET A 147 -5.88 -0.02 -12.89
C MET A 147 -5.54 1.38 -12.41
N ILE A 148 -5.39 2.29 -13.35
CA ILE A 148 -5.20 3.71 -13.06
C ILE A 148 -6.43 4.48 -13.56
N HIS A 149 -6.79 5.53 -12.85
CA HIS A 149 -7.82 6.47 -13.25
C HIS A 149 -7.65 7.79 -12.48
N GLN A 150 -8.34 8.84 -12.92
CA GLN A 150 -8.31 10.11 -12.21
C GLN A 150 -9.02 10.01 -10.85
N PRO A 151 -8.62 10.82 -9.87
CA PRO A 151 -9.24 10.77 -8.56
C PRO A 151 -10.72 11.13 -8.63
N LEU A 152 -11.53 10.39 -7.87
CA LEU A 152 -12.94 10.70 -7.71
C LEU A 152 -13.08 11.68 -6.55
N GLY A 153 -13.92 12.67 -6.71
CA GLY A 153 -14.18 13.61 -5.64
C GLY A 153 -15.43 14.42 -5.90
N GLY A 154 -15.89 15.10 -4.87
CA GLY A 154 -17.04 15.97 -4.94
C GLY A 154 -17.07 16.92 -3.77
N ALA A 155 -17.89 17.94 -3.87
CA ALA A 155 -18.03 18.93 -2.80
C ALA A 155 -19.50 19.35 -2.68
N GLN A 156 -19.88 19.68 -1.46
CA GLN A 156 -21.21 20.18 -1.14
C GLN A 156 -21.05 21.28 -0.08
N GLY A 157 -21.82 22.34 -0.22
CA GLY A 157 -21.75 23.46 0.70
C GLY A 157 -21.92 24.79 0.00
N GLN A 158 -21.33 25.85 0.57
CA GLN A 158 -21.36 27.17 -0.04
C GLN A 158 -20.49 27.21 -1.31
N ALA A 159 -20.83 28.09 -2.23
CA ALA A 159 -20.13 28.19 -3.53
C ALA A 159 -18.61 28.33 -3.36
N SER A 160 -18.16 29.14 -2.42
CA SER A 160 -16.72 29.33 -2.13
C SER A 160 -16.06 28.03 -1.65
N ASP A 161 -16.75 27.25 -0.81
CA ASP A 161 -16.22 25.98 -0.28
C ASP A 161 -16.12 24.93 -1.41
N ILE A 162 -17.11 24.93 -2.29
CA ILE A 162 -17.10 24.04 -3.48
C ILE A 162 -15.90 24.39 -4.38
N GLU A 163 -15.66 25.68 -4.61
CA GLU A 163 -14.52 26.13 -5.44
C GLU A 163 -13.17 25.75 -4.81
N ILE A 164 -13.02 25.93 -3.49
CA ILE A 164 -11.79 25.55 -2.76
C ILE A 164 -11.55 24.05 -2.90
N THR A 165 -12.57 23.24 -2.66
CA THR A 165 -12.48 21.78 -2.77
C THR A 165 -12.15 21.33 -4.18
N ALA A 166 -12.80 21.92 -5.19
CA ALA A 166 -12.54 21.60 -6.60
C ALA A 166 -11.07 21.90 -6.96
N ARG A 167 -10.56 23.05 -6.52
CA ARG A 167 -9.14 23.38 -6.76
C ARG A 167 -8.20 22.38 -6.11
N GLU A 168 -8.50 21.92 -4.91
CA GLU A 168 -7.68 20.93 -4.22
C GLU A 168 -7.70 19.59 -4.94
N ILE A 169 -8.88 19.14 -5.39
CA ILE A 169 -9.01 17.91 -6.18
C ILE A 169 -8.14 17.99 -7.45
N MET A 170 -8.11 19.14 -8.11
CA MET A 170 -7.31 19.33 -9.33
C MET A 170 -5.80 19.29 -9.02
N LYS A 171 -5.37 19.82 -7.88
CA LYS A 171 -3.97 19.71 -7.44
C LYS A 171 -3.59 18.25 -7.19
N LEU A 172 -4.42 17.53 -6.43
CA LEU A 172 -4.20 16.10 -6.15
C LEU A 172 -4.14 15.29 -7.45
N LYS A 173 -5.01 15.60 -8.40
CA LYS A 173 -5.00 14.94 -9.71
C LYS A 173 -3.63 15.11 -10.39
N GLY A 174 -3.12 16.34 -10.44
CA GLY A 174 -1.80 16.62 -11.01
C GLY A 174 -0.68 15.86 -10.29
N GLU A 175 -0.68 15.93 -8.96
CA GLU A 175 0.32 15.27 -8.12
C GLU A 175 0.35 13.75 -8.34
N LEU A 176 -0.84 13.12 -8.40
CA LEU A 176 -0.91 11.67 -8.66
C LEU A 176 -0.38 11.31 -10.04
N TYR A 177 -0.68 12.14 -11.06
CA TYR A 177 -0.16 11.92 -12.40
C TYR A 177 1.37 12.05 -12.45
N ASP A 178 1.93 13.04 -11.75
CA ASP A 178 3.38 13.22 -11.64
C ASP A 178 4.04 12.00 -10.96
N ILE A 179 3.42 11.48 -9.89
CA ILE A 179 3.89 10.27 -9.21
C ILE A 179 3.88 9.07 -10.17
N ILE A 180 2.75 8.87 -10.89
CA ILE A 180 2.64 7.74 -11.83
C ILE A 180 3.67 7.89 -12.95
N ALA A 181 3.81 9.07 -13.53
CA ALA A 181 4.78 9.33 -14.60
C ALA A 181 6.23 9.06 -14.13
N LYS A 182 6.57 9.58 -12.94
CA LYS A 182 7.89 9.41 -12.34
C LYS A 182 8.28 7.93 -12.18
N HIS A 183 7.37 7.12 -11.65
CA HIS A 183 7.68 5.72 -11.35
C HIS A 183 7.54 4.78 -12.55
N SER A 184 6.61 5.08 -13.48
CA SER A 184 6.39 4.24 -14.67
C SER A 184 7.35 4.56 -15.81
N GLY A 185 7.88 5.78 -15.84
CA GLY A 185 8.68 6.27 -16.98
C GLY A 185 7.84 6.78 -18.14
N GLN A 186 6.53 6.88 -17.98
CA GLN A 186 5.63 7.48 -18.98
C GLN A 186 5.67 9.00 -18.88
N THR A 187 5.20 9.69 -19.92
CA THR A 187 5.02 11.15 -19.83
C THR A 187 3.75 11.48 -19.05
N VAL A 188 3.74 12.68 -18.44
CA VAL A 188 2.56 13.13 -17.68
C VAL A 188 1.32 13.19 -18.58
N GLU A 189 1.52 13.64 -19.85
CA GLU A 189 0.44 13.72 -20.83
C GLU A 189 -0.18 12.35 -21.10
N LYS A 190 0.67 11.32 -21.27
CA LYS A 190 0.19 9.96 -21.49
C LYS A 190 -0.55 9.43 -20.27
N VAL A 191 -0.02 9.67 -19.07
CA VAL A 191 -0.70 9.28 -17.82
C VAL A 191 -2.06 9.97 -17.70
N HIS A 192 -2.11 11.26 -18.02
CA HIS A 192 -3.34 12.05 -18.02
C HIS A 192 -4.41 11.42 -18.95
N ASP A 193 -4.01 11.15 -20.20
CA ASP A 193 -4.94 10.61 -21.22
C ASP A 193 -5.43 9.21 -20.84
N ASP A 194 -4.51 8.34 -20.38
CA ASP A 194 -4.85 6.96 -19.99
C ASP A 194 -5.72 6.94 -18.72
N SER A 195 -5.51 7.89 -17.80
CA SER A 195 -6.22 7.92 -16.53
C SER A 195 -7.57 8.66 -16.59
N ASP A 196 -7.98 9.16 -17.76
CA ASP A 196 -9.26 9.87 -17.86
C ASP A 196 -10.45 8.98 -17.48
N ARG A 197 -10.34 7.69 -17.76
CA ARG A 197 -11.29 6.65 -17.35
C ARG A 197 -10.50 5.45 -16.80
N ASP A 198 -11.22 4.44 -16.33
CA ASP A 198 -10.60 3.22 -15.79
C ASP A 198 -9.72 2.55 -16.85
N TYR A 199 -8.42 2.63 -16.69
CA TYR A 199 -7.45 2.02 -17.60
C TYR A 199 -6.90 0.75 -16.95
N TRP A 200 -7.49 -0.38 -17.31
CA TRP A 200 -7.15 -1.70 -16.77
C TRP A 200 -6.01 -2.35 -17.55
N MET A 201 -5.04 -2.85 -16.81
CA MET A 201 -3.87 -3.53 -17.37
C MET A 201 -3.75 -4.93 -16.78
N LYS A 202 -3.56 -5.93 -17.65
CA LYS A 202 -3.08 -7.26 -17.24
C LYS A 202 -1.62 -7.15 -16.81
N ALA A 203 -1.07 -8.20 -16.17
CA ALA A 203 0.30 -8.16 -15.68
C ALA A 203 1.33 -7.83 -16.78
N ASP A 204 1.17 -8.40 -17.99
CA ASP A 204 2.08 -8.14 -19.11
C ASP A 204 1.95 -6.71 -19.64
N GLU A 205 0.74 -6.17 -19.68
CA GLU A 205 0.48 -4.76 -20.05
C GLU A 205 1.05 -3.81 -19.02
N ALA A 206 0.85 -4.11 -17.73
CA ALA A 206 1.38 -3.32 -16.62
C ALA A 206 2.92 -3.29 -16.63
N LYS A 207 3.55 -4.42 -17.00
CA LYS A 207 5.01 -4.47 -17.16
C LYS A 207 5.47 -3.57 -18.31
N LYS A 208 4.79 -3.65 -19.46
CA LYS A 208 5.12 -2.80 -20.62
C LYS A 208 4.90 -1.31 -20.31
N TYR A 209 3.90 -1.01 -19.51
CA TYR A 209 3.59 0.36 -19.11
C TYR A 209 4.63 0.91 -18.12
N GLY A 210 5.25 0.04 -17.34
CA GLY A 210 6.23 0.42 -16.31
C GLY A 210 5.66 0.45 -14.90
N MET A 211 4.43 -0.07 -14.72
CA MET A 211 3.83 -0.16 -13.39
C MET A 211 4.49 -1.23 -12.53
N ILE A 212 5.04 -2.26 -13.17
CA ILE A 212 5.76 -3.35 -12.51
C ILE A 212 7.05 -3.68 -13.28
N ASP A 213 7.96 -4.35 -12.63
CA ASP A 213 9.25 -4.77 -13.20
C ASP A 213 9.23 -6.23 -13.61
N GLU A 214 8.45 -7.08 -12.91
CA GLU A 214 8.48 -8.54 -13.15
C GLU A 214 7.12 -9.18 -12.95
N ILE A 215 6.88 -10.28 -13.70
CA ILE A 215 5.72 -11.16 -13.48
C ILE A 215 6.25 -12.42 -12.80
N LEU A 216 5.74 -12.72 -11.61
CA LEU A 216 6.21 -13.86 -10.82
C LEU A 216 5.50 -15.14 -11.29
N VAL A 217 6.23 -16.03 -11.93
CA VAL A 217 5.73 -17.35 -12.33
C VAL A 217 6.59 -18.44 -11.67
N ARG A 218 5.93 -19.51 -11.26
CA ARG A 218 6.66 -20.64 -10.71
C ARG A 218 7.45 -21.33 -11.82
N LYS A 219 8.74 -21.55 -11.59
CA LYS A 219 9.61 -22.32 -12.48
C LYS A 219 9.36 -23.82 -12.30
#